data_623d5ab3ba340d42a3b63bdf982b724b
#
_entry.id   623d5ab3ba340d42a3b63bdf982b724b
#
_cell.length_a   1.000
_cell.length_b   1.000
_cell.length_c   1.000
_cell.angle_alpha   90.00
_cell.angle_beta   90.00
_cell.angle_gamma   90.00
#
_symmetry.space_group_name_H-M   'P 1'
#
loop_
_entity.id
_entity.type
_entity.pdbx_description
1 polymer ?
#
loop_
_entity_poly.entity_id
_entity_poly.type
_entity_poly.pdbx_seq_one_letter_code
_entity_poly.pdbx_strand_id
1 'polypeptide(L)'
;MSRKLKLYRNNDARVNAAAFGFNTIGLTSGILAAASDEELKGIISHEVGHISHYDFVYQVLLFSMESFGYRCLYGIFLIPALIFGIIGSMVFALVPALGFVGEFIAKIWWVIYKLLHRIIYGISRIADVNINKYAEYRCDAYAVKYGCGEGLLSFLCRLKGTEEVYGERPTFTEYI
;
A
#
# COMPACT_ATOMS: atom_id res chain seq x y z
N MET A 1 22.04 12.26 16.68
CA MET A 1 21.88 11.01 17.43
C MET A 1 22.01 9.85 16.43
N SER A 2 23.07 9.05 16.50
CA SER A 2 23.25 7.91 15.57
C SER A 2 22.26 6.82 15.95
N ARG A 3 21.28 6.55 15.10
CA ARG A 3 20.34 5.43 15.31
C ARG A 3 21.07 4.13 14.96
N LYS A 4 21.10 3.19 15.87
CA LYS A 4 21.62 1.84 15.58
C LYS A 4 20.62 1.13 14.67
N LEU A 5 21.04 0.79 13.45
CA LEU A 5 20.29 -0.05 12.56
C LEU A 5 20.29 -1.49 13.06
N LYS A 6 19.13 -2.15 12.92
CA LYS A 6 18.96 -3.56 13.24
C LYS A 6 18.73 -4.32 11.92
N LEU A 7 19.55 -5.33 11.69
CA LEU A 7 19.40 -6.22 10.54
C LEU A 7 18.82 -7.55 11.03
N TYR A 8 17.77 -8.00 10.37
CA TYR A 8 17.14 -9.28 10.63
C TYR A 8 17.19 -10.16 9.40
N ARG A 9 17.50 -11.42 9.61
CA ARG A 9 17.44 -12.45 8.58
C ARG A 9 16.09 -13.19 8.69
N ASN A 10 15.41 -13.33 7.56
CA ASN A 10 14.26 -14.19 7.40
C ASN A 10 14.65 -15.41 6.55
N ASN A 11 14.19 -16.61 6.94
CA ASN A 11 14.45 -17.86 6.22
C ASN A 11 13.53 -18.07 4.98
N ASP A 12 13.07 -16.99 4.38
CA ASP A 12 12.33 -17.02 3.13
C ASP A 12 13.31 -17.18 1.95
N ALA A 13 13.02 -18.12 1.05
CA ALA A 13 13.84 -18.36 -0.15
C ALA A 13 13.63 -17.31 -1.26
N ARG A 14 12.60 -16.48 -1.17
CA ARG A 14 12.35 -15.38 -2.12
C ARG A 14 13.41 -14.30 -1.99
N VAL A 15 13.75 -13.68 -3.11
CA VAL A 15 14.74 -12.59 -3.16
C VAL A 15 14.04 -11.29 -2.75
N ASN A 16 14.18 -10.88 -1.49
CA ASN A 16 13.54 -9.68 -0.96
C ASN A 16 14.34 -9.02 0.16
N ALA A 17 14.25 -7.69 0.24
CA ALA A 17 14.70 -6.86 1.36
C ALA A 17 13.60 -5.85 1.68
N ALA A 18 13.45 -5.44 2.91
CA ALA A 18 12.47 -4.44 3.29
C ALA A 18 12.88 -3.67 4.55
N ALA A 19 12.64 -2.37 4.56
CA ALA A 19 12.77 -1.51 5.71
C ALA A 19 11.49 -1.52 6.56
N PHE A 20 11.63 -1.66 7.87
CA PHE A 20 10.52 -1.70 8.81
C PHE A 20 10.69 -0.63 9.89
N GLY A 21 9.66 0.19 10.07
CA GLY A 21 9.64 1.20 11.12
C GLY A 21 10.78 2.21 11.00
N PHE A 22 11.48 2.46 12.10
CA PHE A 22 12.43 3.57 12.19
C PHE A 22 13.91 3.16 12.13
N ASN A 23 14.24 1.89 12.20
CA ASN A 23 15.63 1.43 12.29
C ASN A 23 15.85 -0.04 11.95
N THR A 24 14.92 -0.72 11.33
CA THR A 24 14.98 -2.17 11.09
C THR A 24 14.97 -2.47 9.61
N ILE A 25 15.86 -3.35 9.15
CA ILE A 25 15.89 -3.89 7.79
C ILE A 25 15.83 -5.40 7.89
N GLY A 26 14.88 -5.99 7.18
CA GLY A 26 14.76 -7.43 7.00
C GLY A 26 15.38 -7.86 5.68
N LEU A 27 16.20 -8.91 5.70
CA LEU A 27 16.79 -9.53 4.53
C LEU A 27 16.37 -10.99 4.48
N THR A 28 15.88 -11.45 3.35
CA THR A 28 15.53 -12.86 3.15
C THR A 28 16.77 -13.71 2.90
N SER A 29 16.69 -15.02 3.17
CA SER A 29 17.75 -15.94 2.81
C SER A 29 17.98 -15.99 1.30
N GLY A 30 16.91 -15.76 0.49
CA GLY A 30 17.02 -15.69 -0.96
C GLY A 30 17.91 -14.54 -1.44
N ILE A 31 17.73 -13.31 -0.91
CA ILE A 31 18.56 -12.17 -1.31
C ILE A 31 20.01 -12.33 -0.85
N LEU A 32 20.22 -12.90 0.36
CA LEU A 32 21.57 -13.18 0.89
C LEU A 32 22.32 -14.23 0.08
N ALA A 33 21.61 -15.15 -0.56
CA ALA A 33 22.21 -16.16 -1.43
C ALA A 33 22.43 -15.65 -2.86
N ALA A 34 21.59 -14.71 -3.32
CA ALA A 34 21.58 -14.23 -4.69
C ALA A 34 22.49 -13.01 -4.93
N ALA A 35 22.65 -12.12 -3.95
CA ALA A 35 23.39 -10.87 -4.10
C ALA A 35 24.88 -11.05 -3.72
N SER A 36 25.75 -10.40 -4.49
CA SER A 36 27.17 -10.21 -4.10
C SER A 36 27.27 -9.20 -2.95
N ASP A 37 28.42 -9.11 -2.30
CA ASP A 37 28.65 -8.16 -1.20
C ASP A 37 28.43 -6.71 -1.64
N GLU A 38 28.83 -6.35 -2.84
CA GLU A 38 28.64 -4.99 -3.38
C GLU A 38 27.16 -4.72 -3.71
N GLU A 39 26.48 -5.69 -4.28
CA GLU A 39 25.03 -5.60 -4.53
C GLU A 39 24.25 -5.51 -3.23
N LEU A 40 24.63 -6.29 -2.20
CA LEU A 40 24.00 -6.26 -0.89
C LEU A 40 24.19 -4.91 -0.19
N LYS A 41 25.37 -4.28 -0.32
CA LYS A 41 25.59 -2.90 0.15
C LYS A 41 24.64 -1.91 -0.56
N GLY A 42 24.47 -2.06 -1.87
CA GLY A 42 23.54 -1.25 -2.66
C GLY A 42 22.11 -1.37 -2.15
N ILE A 43 21.63 -2.60 -1.97
CA ILE A 43 20.31 -2.91 -1.47
C ILE A 43 20.10 -2.37 -0.05
N ILE A 44 21.02 -2.64 0.87
CA ILE A 44 20.92 -2.13 2.24
C ILE A 44 20.93 -0.59 2.25
N SER A 45 21.72 0.05 1.41
CA SER A 45 21.76 1.51 1.32
C SER A 45 20.43 2.09 0.82
N HIS A 46 19.77 1.44 -0.13
CA HIS A 46 18.43 1.79 -0.58
C HIS A 46 17.41 1.68 0.57
N GLU A 47 17.41 0.56 1.31
CA GLU A 47 16.52 0.35 2.46
C GLU A 47 16.78 1.38 3.60
N VAL A 48 18.04 1.77 3.81
CA VAL A 48 18.38 2.88 4.72
C VAL A 48 17.80 4.19 4.23
N GLY A 49 17.68 4.38 2.93
CA GLY A 49 16.97 5.50 2.30
C GLY A 49 15.55 5.62 2.81
N HIS A 50 14.76 4.55 2.77
CA HIS A 50 13.38 4.50 3.28
C HIS A 50 13.30 4.86 4.78
N ILE A 51 14.23 4.32 5.59
CA ILE A 51 14.31 4.65 7.02
C ILE A 51 14.64 6.13 7.24
N SER A 52 15.60 6.67 6.48
CA SER A 52 16.08 8.04 6.65
C SER A 52 15.04 9.09 6.25
N HIS A 53 14.19 8.75 5.30
CA HIS A 53 13.10 9.61 4.82
C HIS A 53 11.76 9.38 5.52
N TYR A 54 11.71 8.46 6.49
CA TYR A 54 10.48 8.13 7.24
C TYR A 54 9.32 7.64 6.38
N ASP A 55 9.60 6.88 5.31
CA ASP A 55 8.58 6.43 4.36
C ASP A 55 7.51 5.58 5.04
N PHE A 56 7.88 4.79 6.05
CA PHE A 56 6.93 4.08 6.90
C PHE A 56 5.85 4.98 7.52
N VAL A 57 6.22 6.21 7.94
CA VAL A 57 5.25 7.15 8.54
C VAL A 57 4.24 7.60 7.49
N TYR A 58 4.69 7.89 6.27
CA TYR A 58 3.80 8.25 5.17
C TYR A 58 2.83 7.12 4.82
N GLN A 59 3.31 5.89 4.75
CA GLN A 59 2.47 4.72 4.48
C GLN A 59 1.41 4.52 5.58
N VAL A 60 1.79 4.61 6.86
CA VAL A 60 0.85 4.51 7.98
C VAL A 60 -0.18 5.65 7.95
N LEU A 61 0.23 6.89 7.64
CA LEU A 61 -0.68 8.02 7.53
C LEU A 61 -1.68 7.83 6.39
N LEU A 62 -1.22 7.44 5.20
CA LEU A 62 -2.10 7.16 4.05
C LEU A 62 -3.11 6.08 4.36
N PHE A 63 -2.67 4.95 4.91
CA PHE A 63 -3.55 3.86 5.31
C PHE A 63 -4.57 4.30 6.37
N SER A 64 -4.13 5.11 7.34
CA SER A 64 -5.01 5.63 8.39
C SER A 64 -6.05 6.59 7.82
N MET A 65 -5.65 7.48 6.91
CA MET A 65 -6.57 8.43 6.25
C MET A 65 -7.58 7.69 5.37
N GLU A 66 -7.15 6.69 4.63
CA GLU A 66 -8.02 5.85 3.82
C GLU A 66 -9.04 5.10 4.68
N SER A 67 -8.57 4.42 5.73
CA SER A 67 -9.43 3.69 6.67
C SER A 67 -10.43 4.61 7.38
N PHE A 68 -9.99 5.79 7.80
CA PHE A 68 -10.87 6.80 8.41
C PHE A 68 -11.91 7.31 7.41
N GLY A 69 -11.48 7.62 6.18
CA GLY A 69 -12.38 8.07 5.11
C GLY A 69 -13.48 7.07 4.82
N TYR A 70 -13.15 5.77 4.73
CA TYR A 70 -14.15 4.73 4.54
C TYR A 70 -15.13 4.58 5.73
N ARG A 71 -14.64 4.69 6.95
CA ARG A 71 -15.50 4.64 8.15
C ARG A 71 -16.45 5.82 8.22
N CYS A 72 -15.97 7.03 7.90
CA CYS A 72 -16.81 8.21 7.81
C CYS A 72 -17.87 8.08 6.72
N LEU A 73 -17.47 7.64 5.51
CA LEU A 73 -18.39 7.41 4.41
C LEU A 73 -19.46 6.38 4.79
N TYR A 74 -19.04 5.27 5.37
CA TYR A 74 -19.94 4.23 5.83
C TYR A 74 -20.94 4.75 6.88
N GLY A 75 -20.47 5.53 7.87
CA GLY A 75 -21.34 6.15 8.88
C GLY A 75 -22.35 7.12 8.29
N ILE A 76 -21.91 8.00 7.37
CA ILE A 76 -22.78 8.96 6.67
C ILE A 76 -23.90 8.26 5.88
N PHE A 77 -23.62 7.09 5.31
CA PHE A 77 -24.62 6.36 4.53
C PHE A 77 -25.43 5.36 5.35
N LEU A 78 -24.82 4.67 6.29
CA LEU A 78 -25.49 3.66 7.10
C LEU A 78 -26.50 4.26 8.07
N ILE A 79 -26.15 5.32 8.79
CA ILE A 79 -27.04 5.89 9.81
C ILE A 79 -28.36 6.40 9.21
N PRO A 80 -28.34 7.23 8.15
CA PRO A 80 -29.58 7.61 7.49
C PRO A 80 -30.33 6.41 6.89
N ALA A 81 -29.62 5.43 6.30
CA ALA A 81 -30.26 4.24 5.76
C ALA A 81 -31.02 3.42 6.83
N LEU A 82 -30.47 3.30 8.02
CA LEU A 82 -31.15 2.66 9.15
C LEU A 82 -32.38 3.45 9.61
N ILE A 83 -32.27 4.78 9.73
CA ILE A 83 -33.39 5.66 10.12
C ILE A 83 -34.51 5.57 9.09
N PHE A 84 -34.17 5.73 7.80
CA PHE A 84 -35.15 5.62 6.71
C PHE A 84 -35.72 4.21 6.58
N GLY A 85 -34.94 3.17 6.85
CA GLY A 85 -35.40 1.79 6.87
C GLY A 85 -36.45 1.54 7.97
N ILE A 86 -36.22 2.07 9.17
CA ILE A 86 -37.17 1.95 10.27
C ILE A 86 -38.48 2.73 9.95
N ILE A 87 -38.35 4.00 9.58
CA ILE A 87 -39.49 4.85 9.21
C ILE A 87 -40.26 4.24 8.01
N GLY A 88 -39.52 3.81 7.00
CA GLY A 88 -40.06 3.18 5.79
C GLY A 88 -40.85 1.92 6.10
N SER A 89 -40.35 1.06 7.01
CA SER A 89 -41.08 -0.14 7.42
C SER A 89 -42.38 0.17 8.15
N MET A 90 -42.44 1.22 8.96
CA MET A 90 -43.67 1.67 9.62
C MET A 90 -44.66 2.23 8.61
N VAL A 91 -44.21 3.05 7.67
CA VAL A 91 -45.05 3.61 6.59
C VAL A 91 -45.57 2.51 5.67
N PHE A 92 -44.72 1.55 5.29
CA PHE A 92 -45.08 0.41 4.47
C PHE A 92 -46.15 -0.50 5.11
N ALA A 93 -46.11 -0.65 6.41
CA ALA A 93 -47.12 -1.39 7.17
C ALA A 93 -48.52 -0.71 7.07
N LEU A 94 -48.55 0.64 6.93
CA LEU A 94 -49.76 1.43 6.82
C LEU A 94 -50.24 1.59 5.36
N VAL A 95 -49.29 1.71 4.42
CA VAL A 95 -49.58 1.96 2.99
C VAL A 95 -48.72 1.08 2.12
N PRO A 96 -49.08 -0.19 1.87
CA PRO A 96 -48.27 -1.15 1.11
C PRO A 96 -47.93 -0.68 -0.32
N ALA A 97 -48.77 0.13 -0.94
CA ALA A 97 -48.53 0.68 -2.29
C ALA A 97 -47.28 1.59 -2.37
N LEU A 98 -46.73 2.08 -1.24
CA LEU A 98 -45.52 2.91 -1.23
C LEU A 98 -44.25 2.10 -1.13
N GLY A 99 -44.31 0.79 -0.99
CA GLY A 99 -43.13 -0.07 -0.85
C GLY A 99 -42.14 0.02 -2.00
N PHE A 100 -42.65 0.11 -3.26
CA PHE A 100 -41.79 0.24 -4.43
C PHE A 100 -40.97 1.54 -4.42
N VAL A 101 -41.52 2.64 -3.88
CA VAL A 101 -40.81 3.92 -3.75
C VAL A 101 -39.66 3.80 -2.78
N GLY A 102 -39.85 3.12 -1.66
CA GLY A 102 -38.79 2.85 -0.67
C GLY A 102 -37.65 2.02 -1.25
N GLU A 103 -37.97 0.96 -1.99
CA GLU A 103 -36.95 0.14 -2.67
C GLU A 103 -36.18 0.94 -3.73
N PHE A 104 -36.84 1.78 -4.50
CA PHE A 104 -36.20 2.62 -5.51
C PHE A 104 -35.24 3.62 -4.90
N ILE A 105 -35.64 4.30 -3.82
CA ILE A 105 -34.78 5.21 -3.06
C ILE A 105 -33.57 4.47 -2.48
N ALA A 106 -33.77 3.30 -1.87
CA ALA A 106 -32.70 2.50 -1.33
C ALA A 106 -31.67 2.06 -2.40
N LYS A 107 -32.14 1.71 -3.61
CA LYS A 107 -31.26 1.38 -4.74
C LYS A 107 -30.42 2.58 -5.19
N ILE A 108 -31.05 3.77 -5.32
CA ILE A 108 -30.32 5.00 -5.67
C ILE A 108 -29.26 5.31 -4.60
N TRP A 109 -29.65 5.26 -3.32
CA TRP A 109 -28.75 5.50 -2.18
C TRP A 109 -27.53 4.58 -2.21
N TRP A 110 -27.74 3.30 -2.50
CA TRP A 110 -26.69 2.30 -2.61
C TRP A 110 -25.77 2.54 -3.83
N VAL A 111 -26.32 3.01 -4.96
CA VAL A 111 -25.54 3.37 -6.14
C VAL A 111 -24.63 4.57 -5.84
N ILE A 112 -25.15 5.61 -5.17
CA ILE A 112 -24.38 6.79 -4.77
C ILE A 112 -23.25 6.39 -3.83
N TYR A 113 -23.54 5.55 -2.82
CA TYR A 113 -22.51 5.02 -1.92
C TYR A 113 -21.38 4.31 -2.68
N LYS A 114 -21.71 3.38 -3.57
CA LYS A 114 -20.74 2.65 -4.38
C LYS A 114 -19.91 3.57 -5.27
N LEU A 115 -20.52 4.59 -5.84
CA LEU A 115 -19.83 5.56 -6.69
C LEU A 115 -18.81 6.36 -5.88
N LEU A 116 -19.21 6.91 -4.73
CA LEU A 116 -18.32 7.66 -3.84
C LEU A 116 -17.19 6.78 -3.31
N HIS A 117 -17.48 5.53 -2.92
CA HIS A 117 -16.48 4.57 -2.50
C HIS A 117 -15.42 4.32 -3.60
N ARG A 118 -15.85 4.14 -4.85
CA ARG A 118 -14.94 3.96 -6.00
C ARG A 118 -14.08 5.20 -6.26
N ILE A 119 -14.65 6.40 -6.11
CA ILE A 119 -13.93 7.67 -6.29
C ILE A 119 -12.85 7.79 -5.22
N ILE A 120 -13.19 7.58 -3.94
CA ILE A 120 -12.22 7.64 -2.83
C ILE A 120 -11.12 6.61 -3.03
N TYR A 121 -11.47 5.37 -3.37
CA TYR A 121 -10.50 4.32 -3.66
C TYR A 121 -9.58 4.69 -4.83
N GLY A 122 -10.14 5.22 -5.92
CA GLY A 122 -9.34 5.64 -7.07
C GLY A 122 -8.34 6.75 -6.73
N ILE A 123 -8.77 7.76 -5.98
CA ILE A 123 -7.90 8.85 -5.52
C ILE A 123 -6.80 8.31 -4.61
N SER A 124 -7.15 7.44 -3.66
CA SER A 124 -6.20 6.81 -2.73
C SER A 124 -5.14 6.00 -3.49
N ARG A 125 -5.54 5.20 -4.48
CA ARG A 125 -4.60 4.40 -5.31
C ARG A 125 -3.67 5.27 -6.15
N ILE A 126 -4.18 6.35 -6.74
CA ILE A 126 -3.35 7.29 -7.51
C ILE A 126 -2.32 7.97 -6.59
N ALA A 127 -2.74 8.39 -5.40
CA ALA A 127 -1.85 8.99 -4.41
C ALA A 127 -0.76 8.00 -3.97
N ASP A 128 -1.14 6.77 -3.63
CA ASP A 128 -0.25 5.70 -3.20
C ASP A 128 0.83 5.40 -4.26
N VAL A 129 0.43 5.18 -5.52
CA VAL A 129 1.37 4.91 -6.61
C VAL A 129 2.37 6.05 -6.82
N ASN A 130 1.92 7.32 -6.79
CA ASN A 130 2.80 8.46 -6.99
C ASN A 130 3.76 8.66 -5.82
N ILE A 131 3.29 8.50 -4.58
CA ILE A 131 4.12 8.64 -3.38
C ILE A 131 5.16 7.53 -3.32
N ASN A 132 4.78 6.28 -3.57
CA ASN A 132 5.71 5.16 -3.60
C ASN A 132 6.77 5.33 -4.68
N LYS A 133 6.38 5.70 -5.91
CA LYS A 133 7.32 5.96 -7.00
C LYS A 133 8.33 7.06 -6.64
N TYR A 134 7.89 8.14 -6.03
CA TYR A 134 8.78 9.21 -5.58
C TYR A 134 9.71 8.75 -4.45
N ALA A 135 9.21 7.93 -3.51
CA ALA A 135 10.00 7.34 -2.44
C ALA A 135 11.13 6.46 -3.01
N GLU A 136 10.82 5.57 -3.98
CA GLU A 136 11.80 4.72 -4.66
C GLU A 136 12.93 5.53 -5.30
N TYR A 137 12.59 6.56 -6.11
CA TYR A 137 13.62 7.42 -6.72
C TYR A 137 14.52 8.10 -5.69
N ARG A 138 13.97 8.50 -4.56
CA ARG A 138 14.70 9.14 -3.48
C ARG A 138 15.63 8.15 -2.77
N CYS A 139 15.21 6.90 -2.61
CA CYS A 139 16.03 5.85 -2.01
C CYS A 139 17.15 5.38 -2.95
N ASP A 140 16.88 5.31 -4.25
CA ASP A 140 17.91 5.09 -5.27
C ASP A 140 18.96 6.21 -5.23
N ALA A 141 18.52 7.47 -5.22
CA ALA A 141 19.41 8.61 -5.09
C ALA A 141 20.23 8.60 -3.78
N TYR A 142 19.65 8.08 -2.70
CA TYR A 142 20.34 7.88 -1.43
C TYR A 142 21.47 6.85 -1.58
N ALA A 143 21.22 5.69 -2.21
CA ALA A 143 22.24 4.69 -2.46
C ALA A 143 23.39 5.24 -3.33
N VAL A 144 23.07 6.01 -4.37
CA VAL A 144 24.07 6.68 -5.22
C VAL A 144 24.91 7.69 -4.42
N LYS A 145 24.26 8.51 -3.59
CA LYS A 145 24.93 9.51 -2.74
C LYS A 145 25.98 8.90 -1.80
N TYR A 146 25.73 7.69 -1.33
CA TYR A 146 26.65 6.98 -0.43
C TYR A 146 27.62 6.02 -1.14
N GLY A 147 27.71 6.11 -2.48
CA GLY A 147 28.67 5.34 -3.29
C GLY A 147 28.27 3.87 -3.50
N CYS A 148 27.03 3.51 -3.21
CA CYS A 148 26.50 2.14 -3.35
C CYS A 148 25.59 1.96 -4.58
N GLY A 149 25.47 2.98 -5.45
CA GLY A 149 24.55 2.98 -6.59
C GLY A 149 24.88 1.94 -7.65
N GLU A 150 26.18 1.69 -7.91
CA GLU A 150 26.61 0.69 -8.92
C GLU A 150 26.22 -0.73 -8.51
N GLY A 151 26.37 -1.09 -7.23
CA GLY A 151 25.95 -2.37 -6.71
C GLY A 151 24.43 -2.56 -6.80
N LEU A 152 23.65 -1.52 -6.46
CA LEU A 152 22.20 -1.55 -6.60
C LEU A 152 21.78 -1.73 -8.07
N LEU A 153 22.37 -0.96 -8.99
CA LEU A 153 22.09 -1.03 -10.41
C LEU A 153 22.44 -2.42 -10.98
N SER A 154 23.62 -2.96 -10.62
CA SER A 154 24.02 -4.31 -11.03
C SER A 154 22.98 -5.36 -10.64
N PHE A 155 22.53 -5.32 -9.39
CA PHE A 155 21.51 -6.24 -8.88
C PHE A 155 20.18 -6.10 -9.64
N LEU A 156 19.68 -4.88 -9.82
CA LEU A 156 18.41 -4.62 -10.52
C LEU A 156 18.47 -5.06 -12.01
N CYS A 157 19.59 -4.80 -12.71
CA CYS A 157 19.78 -5.25 -14.08
C CYS A 157 19.79 -6.78 -14.18
N ARG A 158 20.39 -7.46 -13.22
CA ARG A 158 20.44 -8.92 -13.19
C ARG A 158 19.07 -9.53 -12.91
N LEU A 159 18.30 -8.94 -11.98
CA LEU A 159 16.91 -9.35 -11.74
C LEU A 159 16.04 -9.18 -12.98
N LYS A 160 16.13 -8.02 -13.64
CA LYS A 160 15.38 -7.75 -14.88
C LYS A 160 15.73 -8.74 -15.99
N GLY A 161 16.99 -9.06 -16.17
CA GLY A 161 17.44 -10.07 -17.14
C GLY A 161 16.89 -11.47 -16.84
N THR A 162 16.75 -11.84 -15.57
CA THR A 162 16.10 -13.11 -15.19
C THR A 162 14.58 -13.10 -15.43
N GLU A 163 13.89 -11.97 -15.22
CA GLU A 163 12.47 -11.81 -15.55
C GLU A 163 12.19 -11.97 -17.05
N GLU A 164 13.04 -11.41 -17.91
CA GLU A 164 12.91 -11.54 -19.37
C GLU A 164 13.08 -12.99 -19.83
N VAL A 165 13.90 -13.79 -19.15
CA VAL A 165 14.15 -15.21 -19.50
C VAL A 165 13.05 -16.14 -19.00
N TYR A 166 12.48 -15.88 -17.81
CA TYR A 166 11.50 -16.78 -17.18
C TYR A 166 10.05 -16.31 -17.32
N GLY A 167 9.77 -15.13 -17.88
CA GLY A 167 8.42 -14.63 -18.14
C GLY A 167 7.55 -14.36 -16.89
N GLU A 168 8.11 -14.51 -15.72
CA GLU A 168 7.44 -14.22 -14.45
C GLU A 168 7.89 -12.84 -13.95
N ARG A 169 6.96 -11.90 -13.94
CA ARG A 169 7.13 -10.66 -13.16
C ARG A 169 6.79 -11.00 -11.71
N PRO A 170 7.75 -10.95 -10.77
CA PRO A 170 7.36 -10.86 -9.37
C PRO A 170 6.66 -9.52 -9.20
N THR A 171 5.34 -9.55 -9.12
CA THR A 171 4.55 -8.38 -8.81
C THR A 171 4.89 -7.98 -7.38
N PHE A 172 5.47 -6.80 -7.21
CA PHE A 172 5.75 -6.15 -5.92
C PHE A 172 4.51 -5.99 -5.02
N THR A 173 3.33 -6.36 -5.53
CA THR A 173 2.02 -6.25 -4.88
C THR A 173 1.59 -7.47 -4.05
N GLU A 174 2.37 -8.54 -3.99
CA GLU A 174 2.04 -9.73 -3.18
C GLU A 174 2.70 -9.74 -1.79
N TYR A 175 3.29 -8.63 -1.35
CA TYR A 175 4.11 -8.59 -0.13
C TYR A 175 3.60 -7.61 0.94
N ILE A 176 2.31 -7.26 0.95
CA ILE A 176 1.70 -6.54 2.07
C ILE A 176 0.60 -7.38 2.69
#